data_ec2f190d8f33cccd47b2f8951ec251bc
#
_entry.id   ec2f190d8f33cccd47b2f8951ec251bc
#
_cell.length_a   1.000
_cell.length_b   1.000
_cell.length_c   1.000
_cell.angle_alpha   90.00
_cell.angle_beta   90.00
_cell.angle_gamma   90.00
#
_symmetry.space_group_name_H-M   'P 1'
#
loop_
_entity.id
_entity.type
_entity.pdbx_description
1 polymer ?
#
loop_
_entity_poly.entity_id
_entity_poly.type
_entity_poly.pdbx_seq_one_letter_code
_entity_poly.pdbx_strand_id
1 'polypeptide(L)'
;MVNYGKYIKINRYLQKKSISELCDGICTPSTLSKIENNKSNINPKIINQILERLSNINIDILEANTNRLKPLTELFIQRLMLNLDRSDLMAKIEEEQYNYLHSEYILFLYITKLFSNFDLYHINNKDIDEETIDLISEVIEFGDFNELYFYNLLKIIRYKNTNNRLRDFKKIIDGDRYGWLNYFYCDTLFHNGNINEAYMGTKKCYELACENCNINLMYGCILLLGLCSLELSNSNESVKYFKKLENLAPFMKYDINFVINYNLGATMLEKKNIEKAKYYLEALEANKYNYSLSSFFVVHKLGYLYTELKEYEKANYYINWINEFASKQDSKISNLLKKISDSLTIKLKEPNYLCNKKYQEDIEFIFQNSQSIFSHGFQKFYLADLEEVYLIQRRYKELYYIYKNR
;
A
#
# COMPACT_ATOMS: atom_id res chain seq x y z
N MET A 1 -28.78 -0.15 19.65
CA MET A 1 -28.79 -0.74 21.02
C MET A 1 -27.34 -0.92 21.39
N VAL A 2 -26.92 -0.42 22.56
CA VAL A 2 -25.51 -0.51 23.02
C VAL A 2 -25.13 -1.96 23.32
N ASN A 3 -23.94 -2.35 22.93
CA ASN A 3 -23.42 -3.69 23.16
C ASN A 3 -22.64 -3.78 24.48
N TYR A 4 -23.35 -3.97 25.59
CA TYR A 4 -22.75 -4.12 26.91
C TYR A 4 -21.78 -5.29 27.01
N GLY A 5 -22.12 -6.42 26.36
CA GLY A 5 -21.28 -7.61 26.37
C GLY A 5 -19.91 -7.38 25.77
N LYS A 6 -19.84 -6.68 24.62
CA LYS A 6 -18.60 -6.24 24.00
C LYS A 6 -17.75 -5.39 24.95
N TYR A 7 -18.37 -4.35 25.55
CA TYR A 7 -17.66 -3.46 26.46
C TYR A 7 -17.09 -4.20 27.68
N ILE A 8 -17.92 -5.03 28.34
CA ILE A 8 -17.52 -5.81 29.51
C ILE A 8 -16.37 -6.75 29.16
N LYS A 9 -16.50 -7.49 28.06
CA LYS A 9 -15.50 -8.46 27.63
C LYS A 9 -14.15 -7.82 27.31
N ILE A 10 -14.13 -6.74 26.52
CA ILE A 10 -12.90 -6.02 26.18
C ILE A 10 -12.23 -5.48 27.42
N ASN A 11 -12.97 -4.78 28.31
CA ASN A 11 -12.40 -4.23 29.55
C ASN A 11 -11.86 -5.32 30.48
N ARG A 12 -12.56 -6.44 30.60
CA ARG A 12 -12.06 -7.56 31.40
C ARG A 12 -10.72 -8.09 30.89
N TYR A 13 -10.58 -8.26 29.56
CA TYR A 13 -9.31 -8.67 28.95
C TYR A 13 -8.22 -7.64 29.17
N LEU A 14 -8.49 -6.36 28.89
CA LEU A 14 -7.52 -5.27 29.10
C LEU A 14 -7.03 -5.19 30.55
N GLN A 15 -7.90 -5.49 31.52
CA GLN A 15 -7.56 -5.53 32.95
C GLN A 15 -7.02 -6.90 33.41
N LYS A 16 -6.84 -7.87 32.50
CA LYS A 16 -6.38 -9.24 32.78
C LYS A 16 -7.18 -9.94 33.89
N LYS A 17 -8.48 -9.64 34.01
CA LYS A 17 -9.39 -10.27 34.98
C LYS A 17 -9.99 -11.55 34.41
N SER A 18 -10.03 -12.61 35.22
CA SER A 18 -10.78 -13.82 34.89
C SER A 18 -12.30 -13.59 34.98
N ILE A 19 -13.08 -14.46 34.32
CA ILE A 19 -14.54 -14.45 34.45
C ILE A 19 -14.96 -14.65 35.91
N SER A 20 -14.27 -15.54 36.63
CA SER A 20 -14.59 -15.83 38.05
C SER A 20 -14.35 -14.63 38.95
N GLU A 21 -13.22 -13.91 38.78
CA GLU A 21 -12.93 -12.71 39.55
C GLU A 21 -13.94 -11.60 39.31
N LEU A 22 -14.36 -11.41 38.03
CA LEU A 22 -15.31 -10.33 37.71
C LEU A 22 -16.71 -10.61 38.22
N CYS A 23 -17.17 -11.87 38.18
CA CYS A 23 -18.54 -12.22 38.56
C CYS A 23 -18.69 -12.55 40.07
N ASP A 24 -17.61 -12.61 40.85
CA ASP A 24 -17.67 -13.01 42.27
C ASP A 24 -18.61 -12.12 43.08
N GLY A 25 -19.56 -12.76 43.79
CA GLY A 25 -20.59 -12.07 44.57
C GLY A 25 -21.66 -11.32 43.74
N ILE A 26 -21.59 -11.33 42.38
CA ILE A 26 -22.58 -10.68 41.50
C ILE A 26 -23.44 -11.70 40.75
N CYS A 27 -22.81 -12.65 40.07
CA CYS A 27 -23.52 -13.66 39.27
C CYS A 27 -22.67 -14.92 39.07
N THR A 28 -23.19 -15.93 38.37
CA THR A 28 -22.39 -17.11 38.04
C THR A 28 -21.47 -16.86 36.84
N PRO A 29 -20.32 -17.55 36.71
CA PRO A 29 -19.47 -17.51 35.54
C PRO A 29 -20.20 -17.77 34.22
N SER A 30 -21.16 -18.71 34.25
CA SER A 30 -22.03 -18.99 33.09
C SER A 30 -22.90 -17.79 32.70
N THR A 31 -23.43 -17.06 33.69
CA THR A 31 -24.21 -15.84 33.45
C THR A 31 -23.34 -14.73 32.82
N LEU A 32 -22.16 -14.48 33.36
CA LEU A 32 -21.25 -13.50 32.80
C LEU A 32 -20.83 -13.86 31.37
N SER A 33 -20.50 -15.12 31.09
CA SER A 33 -20.20 -15.59 29.76
C SER A 33 -21.36 -15.38 28.75
N LYS A 34 -22.61 -15.57 29.19
CA LYS A 34 -23.80 -15.29 28.37
C LYS A 34 -23.95 -13.79 28.09
N ILE A 35 -23.66 -12.93 29.09
CA ILE A 35 -23.67 -11.49 28.97
C ILE A 35 -22.65 -11.08 27.91
N GLU A 36 -21.38 -11.47 28.06
CA GLU A 36 -20.28 -11.16 27.16
C GLU A 36 -20.52 -11.60 25.70
N ASN A 37 -21.34 -12.62 25.49
CA ASN A 37 -21.71 -13.12 24.17
C ASN A 37 -23.12 -12.69 23.69
N ASN A 38 -23.77 -11.75 24.38
CA ASN A 38 -25.11 -11.24 24.05
C ASN A 38 -26.20 -12.32 23.91
N LYS A 39 -26.07 -13.41 24.67
CA LYS A 39 -26.94 -14.61 24.54
C LYS A 39 -28.16 -14.67 25.48
N SER A 40 -28.47 -13.59 26.20
CA SER A 40 -29.60 -13.60 27.14
C SER A 40 -30.20 -12.21 27.36
N ASN A 41 -31.50 -12.15 27.66
CA ASN A 41 -32.11 -10.95 28.25
C ASN A 41 -31.57 -10.82 29.68
N ILE A 42 -30.79 -9.79 29.90
CA ILE A 42 -29.96 -9.65 31.09
C ILE A 42 -30.61 -8.67 32.05
N ASN A 43 -30.60 -9.04 33.36
CA ASN A 43 -31.06 -8.13 34.41
C ASN A 43 -30.13 -6.89 34.47
N PRO A 44 -30.67 -5.66 34.28
CA PRO A 44 -29.89 -4.43 34.32
C PRO A 44 -29.12 -4.25 35.62
N LYS A 45 -29.61 -4.76 36.75
CA LYS A 45 -28.89 -4.69 38.03
C LYS A 45 -27.55 -5.43 38.00
N ILE A 46 -27.51 -6.60 37.36
CA ILE A 46 -26.29 -7.41 37.21
C ILE A 46 -25.28 -6.63 36.33
N ILE A 47 -25.76 -6.08 35.21
CA ILE A 47 -24.91 -5.28 34.33
C ILE A 47 -24.33 -4.12 35.10
N ASN A 48 -25.11 -3.33 35.83
CA ASN A 48 -24.63 -2.20 36.62
C ASN A 48 -23.54 -2.60 37.62
N GLN A 49 -23.74 -3.69 38.37
CA GLN A 49 -22.74 -4.18 39.32
C GLN A 49 -21.43 -4.60 38.65
N ILE A 50 -21.51 -5.20 37.46
CA ILE A 50 -20.32 -5.55 36.66
C ILE A 50 -19.62 -4.30 36.15
N LEU A 51 -20.36 -3.31 35.62
CA LEU A 51 -19.80 -2.04 35.10
C LEU A 51 -19.16 -1.24 36.23
N GLU A 52 -19.78 -1.16 37.40
CA GLU A 52 -19.17 -0.53 38.60
C GLU A 52 -17.86 -1.20 38.98
N ARG A 53 -17.80 -2.54 39.02
CA ARG A 53 -16.58 -3.28 39.35
C ARG A 53 -15.47 -3.12 38.32
N LEU A 54 -15.80 -3.01 37.03
CA LEU A 54 -14.83 -2.84 35.95
C LEU A 54 -14.29 -1.42 35.82
N SER A 55 -15.18 -0.43 35.86
CA SER A 55 -14.86 0.91 35.38
C SER A 55 -15.50 2.03 36.21
N ASN A 56 -16.16 1.68 37.31
CA ASN A 56 -16.89 2.62 38.17
C ASN A 56 -17.93 3.47 37.42
N ILE A 57 -18.63 2.85 36.46
CA ILE A 57 -19.72 3.45 35.68
C ILE A 57 -21.01 2.60 35.79
N ASN A 58 -22.12 3.13 35.27
CA ASN A 58 -23.38 2.43 35.14
C ASN A 58 -23.85 2.38 33.68
N ILE A 59 -24.99 1.74 33.44
CA ILE A 59 -25.61 1.62 32.11
C ILE A 59 -25.85 3.00 31.50
N ASP A 60 -26.41 3.95 32.28
CA ASP A 60 -26.78 5.27 31.78
C ASP A 60 -25.56 6.04 31.23
N ILE A 61 -24.42 5.97 31.94
CA ILE A 61 -23.15 6.56 31.51
C ILE A 61 -22.64 5.91 30.23
N LEU A 62 -22.64 4.57 30.17
CA LEU A 62 -22.17 3.84 29.00
C LEU A 62 -23.03 4.16 27.77
N GLU A 63 -24.37 4.19 27.92
CA GLU A 63 -25.30 4.56 26.85
C GLU A 63 -25.14 6.01 26.40
N ALA A 64 -25.06 6.94 27.33
CA ALA A 64 -24.89 8.36 27.05
C ALA A 64 -23.59 8.60 26.28
N ASN A 65 -22.46 8.03 26.72
CA ASN A 65 -21.18 8.16 26.04
C ASN A 65 -21.23 7.52 24.64
N THR A 66 -21.77 6.31 24.51
CA THR A 66 -21.87 5.62 23.21
C THR A 66 -22.71 6.45 22.23
N ASN A 67 -23.89 6.94 22.63
CA ASN A 67 -24.75 7.74 21.77
C ASN A 67 -24.11 9.08 21.39
N ARG A 68 -23.42 9.73 22.33
CA ARG A 68 -22.68 10.99 22.10
C ARG A 68 -21.55 10.81 21.10
N LEU A 69 -20.78 9.71 21.20
CA LEU A 69 -19.59 9.49 20.38
C LEU A 69 -19.89 8.89 19.00
N LYS A 70 -21.07 8.31 18.81
CA LYS A 70 -21.46 7.67 17.56
C LYS A 70 -21.24 8.53 16.31
N PRO A 71 -21.71 9.81 16.25
CA PRO A 71 -21.53 10.63 15.06
C PRO A 71 -20.05 10.91 14.76
N LEU A 72 -19.23 11.12 15.81
CA LEU A 72 -17.80 11.37 15.66
C LEU A 72 -17.07 10.13 15.13
N THR A 73 -17.42 8.96 15.66
CA THR A 73 -16.88 7.67 15.22
C THR A 73 -17.24 7.39 13.76
N GLU A 74 -18.50 7.54 13.37
CA GLU A 74 -18.98 7.35 12.00
C GLU A 74 -18.30 8.31 11.02
N LEU A 75 -18.14 9.57 11.38
CA LEU A 75 -17.46 10.57 10.54
C LEU A 75 -15.97 10.26 10.38
N PHE A 76 -15.29 9.79 11.44
CA PHE A 76 -13.90 9.35 11.34
C PHE A 76 -13.75 8.17 10.36
N ILE A 77 -14.62 7.15 10.49
CA ILE A 77 -14.64 5.99 9.60
C ILE A 77 -14.83 6.45 8.15
N GLN A 78 -15.80 7.30 7.89
CA GLN A 78 -16.07 7.82 6.56
C GLN A 78 -14.84 8.55 5.97
N ARG A 79 -14.21 9.47 6.72
CA ARG A 79 -13.03 10.19 6.24
C ARG A 79 -11.83 9.26 6.03
N LEU A 80 -11.65 8.26 6.89
CA LEU A 80 -10.58 7.28 6.73
C LEU A 80 -10.79 6.46 5.45
N MET A 81 -12.01 5.98 5.20
CA MET A 81 -12.32 5.18 4.01
C MET A 81 -12.19 5.98 2.71
N LEU A 82 -12.49 7.27 2.75
CA LEU A 82 -12.29 8.17 1.62
C LEU A 82 -10.86 8.73 1.52
N ASN A 83 -9.97 8.35 2.45
CA ASN A 83 -8.60 8.86 2.59
C ASN A 83 -8.53 10.40 2.68
N LEU A 84 -9.48 11.00 3.41
CA LEU A 84 -9.55 12.44 3.64
C LEU A 84 -8.77 12.84 4.91
N ASP A 85 -8.50 14.13 5.06
CA ASP A 85 -7.89 14.68 6.26
C ASP A 85 -8.77 14.46 7.49
N ARG A 86 -8.14 14.07 8.62
CA ARG A 86 -8.79 13.68 9.88
C ARG A 86 -8.21 14.39 11.11
N SER A 87 -7.29 15.32 10.90
CA SER A 87 -6.56 15.99 12.01
C SER A 87 -7.50 16.67 13.00
N ASP A 88 -8.56 17.32 12.51
CA ASP A 88 -9.59 17.95 13.35
C ASP A 88 -10.42 16.94 14.16
N LEU A 89 -10.65 15.76 13.59
CA LEU A 89 -11.37 14.67 14.27
C LEU A 89 -10.49 14.01 15.33
N MET A 90 -9.19 13.86 15.07
CA MET A 90 -8.25 13.32 16.04
C MET A 90 -8.18 14.19 17.29
N ALA A 91 -8.07 15.51 17.16
CA ALA A 91 -8.11 16.42 18.29
C ALA A 91 -9.38 16.25 19.14
N LYS A 92 -10.55 16.12 18.49
CA LYS A 92 -11.82 15.86 19.19
C LYS A 92 -11.86 14.48 19.87
N ILE A 93 -11.29 13.44 19.25
CA ILE A 93 -11.22 12.10 19.83
C ILE A 93 -10.32 12.12 21.07
N GLU A 94 -9.22 12.88 21.04
CA GLU A 94 -8.33 13.06 22.19
C GLU A 94 -9.03 13.80 23.33
N GLU A 95 -9.78 14.87 23.05
CA GLU A 95 -10.60 15.58 24.05
C GLU A 95 -11.65 14.66 24.69
N GLU A 96 -12.24 13.76 23.89
CA GLU A 96 -13.28 12.82 24.32
C GLU A 96 -12.71 11.47 24.82
N GLN A 97 -11.40 11.34 25.02
CA GLN A 97 -10.75 10.07 25.36
C GLN A 97 -11.39 9.37 26.55
N TYR A 98 -11.74 10.11 27.61
CA TYR A 98 -12.41 9.55 28.78
C TYR A 98 -13.75 8.90 28.42
N ASN A 99 -14.54 9.57 27.58
CA ASN A 99 -15.85 9.07 27.17
C ASN A 99 -15.72 7.84 26.23
N TYR A 100 -14.67 7.81 25.38
CA TYR A 100 -14.35 6.64 24.55
C TYR A 100 -13.98 5.42 25.42
N LEU A 101 -13.17 5.59 26.45
CA LEU A 101 -12.80 4.52 27.38
C LEU A 101 -14.04 3.96 28.15
N HIS A 102 -15.11 4.75 28.27
CA HIS A 102 -16.36 4.39 28.95
C HIS A 102 -17.54 4.29 27.96
N SER A 103 -17.30 3.75 26.79
CA SER A 103 -18.29 3.50 25.72
C SER A 103 -18.03 2.19 25.00
N GLU A 104 -18.96 1.74 24.17
CA GLU A 104 -18.73 0.53 23.33
C GLU A 104 -17.63 0.75 22.26
N TYR A 105 -17.16 2.00 22.07
CA TYR A 105 -16.10 2.37 21.13
C TYR A 105 -14.69 2.34 21.73
N ILE A 106 -14.50 1.69 22.89
CA ILE A 106 -13.19 1.57 23.53
C ILE A 106 -12.12 0.98 22.60
N LEU A 107 -12.41 -0.06 21.86
CA LEU A 107 -11.48 -0.68 20.92
C LEU A 107 -11.19 0.24 19.72
N PHE A 108 -12.22 0.97 19.28
CA PHE A 108 -12.07 1.97 18.22
C PHE A 108 -11.10 3.09 18.62
N LEU A 109 -11.07 3.53 19.87
CA LEU A 109 -10.11 4.51 20.36
C LEU A 109 -8.65 4.05 20.14
N TYR A 110 -8.33 2.79 20.44
CA TYR A 110 -6.98 2.25 20.20
C TYR A 110 -6.67 2.15 18.70
N ILE A 111 -7.65 1.76 17.89
CA ILE A 111 -7.51 1.70 16.44
C ILE A 111 -7.28 3.10 15.86
N THR A 112 -7.99 4.14 16.30
CA THR A 112 -7.81 5.49 15.79
C THR A 112 -6.40 6.04 16.01
N LYS A 113 -5.75 5.68 17.12
CA LYS A 113 -4.36 6.06 17.39
C LYS A 113 -3.41 5.52 16.32
N LEU A 114 -3.65 4.30 15.82
CA LEU A 114 -2.84 3.71 14.76
C LEU A 114 -3.07 4.36 13.39
N PHE A 115 -4.24 4.98 13.18
CA PHE A 115 -4.62 5.63 11.93
C PHE A 115 -4.55 7.17 11.97
N SER A 116 -4.05 7.76 13.05
CA SER A 116 -4.05 9.21 13.24
C SER A 116 -3.33 9.97 12.12
N ASN A 117 -2.14 9.53 11.76
CA ASN A 117 -1.29 10.12 10.72
C ASN A 117 -1.25 9.28 9.44
N PHE A 118 -2.23 8.41 9.25
CA PHE A 118 -2.21 7.39 8.23
C PHE A 118 -2.74 7.92 6.90
N ASP A 119 -1.85 8.04 5.92
CA ASP A 119 -2.23 8.15 4.53
C ASP A 119 -2.16 6.76 3.89
N LEU A 120 -3.27 6.28 3.34
CA LEU A 120 -3.36 4.93 2.78
C LEU A 120 -2.38 4.69 1.62
N TYR A 121 -1.84 5.75 0.99
CA TYR A 121 -0.82 5.64 -0.05
C TYR A 121 0.61 5.84 0.43
N HIS A 122 0.81 6.53 1.58
CA HIS A 122 2.12 6.92 2.07
C HIS A 122 2.41 6.30 3.45
N ILE A 123 2.19 4.99 3.55
CA ILE A 123 2.36 4.27 4.81
C ILE A 123 3.84 4.08 5.09
N ASN A 124 4.30 4.70 6.15
CA ASN A 124 5.61 4.44 6.70
C ASN A 124 5.47 3.43 7.85
N ASN A 125 5.93 2.19 7.65
CA ASN A 125 5.83 1.12 8.66
C ASN A 125 6.54 1.45 9.99
N LYS A 126 7.33 2.53 10.05
CA LYS A 126 8.04 2.96 11.26
C LYS A 126 7.15 3.69 12.27
N ASP A 127 5.98 4.17 11.82
CA ASP A 127 5.08 4.97 12.64
C ASP A 127 3.98 4.15 13.33
N ILE A 128 4.05 2.82 13.22
CA ILE A 128 3.04 1.90 13.79
C ILE A 128 3.49 1.48 15.17
N ASP A 129 2.68 1.82 16.19
CA ASP A 129 2.90 1.42 17.58
C ASP A 129 2.62 -0.09 17.77
N GLU A 130 3.71 -0.86 17.96
CA GLU A 130 3.65 -2.31 18.13
C GLU A 130 2.87 -2.73 19.39
N GLU A 131 3.04 -2.02 20.50
CA GLU A 131 2.36 -2.33 21.75
C GLU A 131 0.84 -2.21 21.60
N THR A 132 0.38 -1.18 20.90
CA THR A 132 -1.05 -0.99 20.59
C THR A 132 -1.58 -2.09 19.68
N ILE A 133 -0.80 -2.54 18.69
CA ILE A 133 -1.20 -3.66 17.81
C ILE A 133 -1.33 -4.97 18.62
N ASP A 134 -0.38 -5.27 19.47
CA ASP A 134 -0.40 -6.49 20.28
C ASP A 134 -1.63 -6.48 21.21
N LEU A 135 -1.91 -5.35 21.87
CA LEU A 135 -3.10 -5.17 22.68
C LEU A 135 -4.39 -5.38 21.90
N ILE A 136 -4.52 -4.77 20.71
CA ILE A 136 -5.69 -4.95 19.86
C ILE A 136 -5.80 -6.42 19.42
N SER A 137 -4.70 -7.08 19.12
CA SER A 137 -4.70 -8.47 18.64
C SER A 137 -5.33 -9.46 19.62
N GLU A 138 -5.23 -9.18 20.94
CA GLU A 138 -5.83 -10.00 22.00
C GLU A 138 -7.35 -9.87 22.09
N VAL A 139 -7.90 -8.74 21.66
CA VAL A 139 -9.31 -8.40 21.87
C VAL A 139 -10.13 -8.19 20.59
N ILE A 140 -9.47 -8.19 19.43
CA ILE A 140 -10.10 -7.84 18.13
C ILE A 140 -11.22 -8.81 17.73
N GLU A 141 -11.18 -10.06 18.19
CA GLU A 141 -12.25 -11.03 17.91
C GLU A 141 -13.61 -10.60 18.50
N PHE A 142 -13.61 -9.66 19.46
CA PHE A 142 -14.80 -9.08 20.10
C PHE A 142 -15.23 -7.77 19.43
N GLY A 143 -14.43 -7.26 18.50
CA GLY A 143 -14.68 -6.04 17.74
C GLY A 143 -15.90 -6.16 16.83
N ASP A 144 -16.45 -5.00 16.44
CA ASP A 144 -17.44 -4.95 15.38
C ASP A 144 -16.80 -5.06 13.99
N PHE A 145 -17.66 -5.00 12.95
CA PHE A 145 -17.20 -5.09 11.55
C PHE A 145 -16.12 -4.04 11.21
N ASN A 146 -16.28 -2.78 11.63
CA ASN A 146 -15.35 -1.73 11.28
C ASN A 146 -14.01 -1.91 12.00
N GLU A 147 -14.04 -2.26 13.29
CA GLU A 147 -12.84 -2.49 14.08
C GLU A 147 -12.03 -3.67 13.50
N LEU A 148 -12.70 -4.77 13.17
CA LEU A 148 -12.07 -5.92 12.52
C LEU A 148 -11.54 -5.55 11.13
N TYR A 149 -12.28 -4.75 10.38
CA TYR A 149 -11.87 -4.25 9.06
C TYR A 149 -10.56 -3.46 9.14
N PHE A 150 -10.47 -2.50 10.05
CA PHE A 150 -9.27 -1.68 10.23
C PHE A 150 -8.06 -2.50 10.69
N TYR A 151 -8.27 -3.41 11.62
CA TYR A 151 -7.21 -4.33 12.04
C TYR A 151 -6.69 -5.19 10.88
N ASN A 152 -7.57 -5.70 10.03
CA ASN A 152 -7.19 -6.45 8.86
C ASN A 152 -6.47 -5.58 7.82
N LEU A 153 -6.90 -4.33 7.66
CA LEU A 153 -6.24 -3.35 6.79
C LEU A 153 -4.79 -3.11 7.25
N LEU A 154 -4.57 -2.90 8.56
CA LEU A 154 -3.22 -2.80 9.13
C LEU A 154 -2.38 -4.04 8.87
N LYS A 155 -2.96 -5.23 9.03
CA LYS A 155 -2.26 -6.50 8.74
C LYS A 155 -1.79 -6.59 7.30
N ILE A 156 -2.66 -6.32 6.33
CA ILE A 156 -2.30 -6.38 4.91
C ILE A 156 -1.18 -5.39 4.61
N ILE A 157 -1.32 -4.15 5.07
CA ILE A 157 -0.34 -3.09 4.84
C ILE A 157 1.03 -3.44 5.44
N ARG A 158 1.05 -3.94 6.68
CA ARG A 158 2.28 -4.33 7.38
C ARG A 158 3.01 -5.48 6.70
N TYR A 159 2.28 -6.43 6.17
CA TYR A 159 2.83 -7.69 5.66
C TYR A 159 2.86 -7.79 4.14
N LYS A 160 2.55 -6.71 3.40
CA LYS A 160 2.49 -6.72 1.93
C LYS A 160 3.76 -7.23 1.24
N ASN A 161 4.91 -7.14 1.90
CA ASN A 161 6.20 -7.57 1.35
C ASN A 161 6.59 -9.02 1.71
N THR A 162 5.71 -9.81 2.36
CA THR A 162 6.02 -11.18 2.76
C THR A 162 5.21 -12.19 1.96
N ASN A 163 5.88 -12.96 1.09
CA ASN A 163 5.29 -13.97 0.19
C ASN A 163 4.43 -15.05 0.87
N ASN A 164 4.60 -15.27 2.19
CA ASN A 164 4.03 -16.43 2.87
C ASN A 164 2.57 -16.27 3.33
N ARG A 165 1.93 -15.09 3.11
CA ARG A 165 0.61 -14.79 3.71
C ARG A 165 -0.52 -14.45 2.73
N LEU A 166 -0.31 -14.54 1.43
CA LEU A 166 -1.38 -14.30 0.43
C LEU A 166 -2.63 -15.16 0.66
N ARG A 167 -2.45 -16.40 1.15
CA ARG A 167 -3.59 -17.29 1.46
C ARG A 167 -4.43 -16.79 2.64
N ASP A 168 -3.78 -16.19 3.65
CA ASP A 168 -4.48 -15.64 4.82
C ASP A 168 -5.23 -14.37 4.44
N PHE A 169 -4.64 -13.53 3.58
CA PHE A 169 -5.30 -12.33 3.07
C PHE A 169 -6.54 -12.65 2.25
N LYS A 170 -6.56 -13.72 1.46
CA LYS A 170 -7.73 -14.11 0.67
C LYS A 170 -8.97 -14.36 1.51
N LYS A 171 -8.81 -14.83 2.76
CA LYS A 171 -9.91 -15.01 3.69
C LYS A 171 -10.42 -13.70 4.31
N ILE A 172 -9.52 -12.71 4.40
CA ILE A 172 -9.80 -11.41 5.03
C ILE A 172 -10.56 -10.49 4.07
N ILE A 173 -10.35 -10.62 2.76
CA ILE A 173 -10.97 -9.75 1.75
C ILE A 173 -12.43 -10.12 1.44
N ASP A 174 -12.90 -11.32 1.88
CA ASP A 174 -14.28 -11.71 1.72
C ASP A 174 -15.20 -10.76 2.51
N GLY A 175 -16.11 -10.08 1.81
CA GLY A 175 -17.01 -9.09 2.42
C GLY A 175 -16.45 -7.66 2.52
N ASP A 176 -15.35 -7.34 1.83
CA ASP A 176 -14.81 -5.98 1.76
C ASP A 176 -15.83 -4.99 1.18
N ARG A 177 -16.40 -4.13 2.03
CA ARG A 177 -17.40 -3.12 1.64
C ARG A 177 -16.79 -1.82 1.15
N TYR A 178 -15.53 -1.55 1.51
CA TYR A 178 -14.86 -0.29 1.22
C TYR A 178 -13.86 -0.38 0.06
N GLY A 179 -13.42 -1.59 -0.29
CA GLY A 179 -12.54 -1.85 -1.42
C GLY A 179 -11.04 -1.75 -1.11
N TRP A 180 -10.62 -1.20 0.05
CA TRP A 180 -9.21 -1.03 0.37
C TRP A 180 -8.48 -2.34 0.66
N LEU A 181 -9.15 -3.33 1.31
CA LEU A 181 -8.55 -4.65 1.54
C LEU A 181 -8.25 -5.35 0.22
N ASN A 182 -9.23 -5.33 -0.70
CA ASN A 182 -9.06 -5.87 -2.05
C ASN A 182 -7.98 -5.13 -2.84
N TYR A 183 -7.93 -3.81 -2.75
CA TYR A 183 -6.90 -3.01 -3.42
C TYR A 183 -5.50 -3.41 -2.96
N PHE A 184 -5.23 -3.44 -1.65
CA PHE A 184 -3.91 -3.80 -1.14
C PHE A 184 -3.56 -5.28 -1.38
N TYR A 185 -4.55 -6.16 -1.42
CA TYR A 185 -4.35 -7.54 -1.85
C TYR A 185 -3.91 -7.60 -3.32
N CYS A 186 -4.57 -6.87 -4.21
CA CYS A 186 -4.21 -6.80 -5.63
C CYS A 186 -2.83 -6.15 -5.85
N ASP A 187 -2.50 -5.11 -5.08
CA ASP A 187 -1.17 -4.50 -5.08
C ASP A 187 -0.08 -5.52 -4.67
N THR A 188 -0.38 -6.33 -3.63
CA THR A 188 0.52 -7.41 -3.21
C THR A 188 0.67 -8.49 -4.29
N LEU A 189 -0.41 -8.89 -4.96
CA LEU A 189 -0.37 -9.82 -6.08
C LEU A 189 0.49 -9.28 -7.23
N PHE A 190 0.34 -7.99 -7.56
CA PHE A 190 1.15 -7.32 -8.59
C PHE A 190 2.63 -7.39 -8.25
N HIS A 191 3.02 -7.01 -7.03
CA HIS A 191 4.43 -7.06 -6.59
C HIS A 191 5.02 -8.47 -6.56
N ASN A 192 4.18 -9.50 -6.37
CA ASN A 192 4.58 -10.91 -6.41
C ASN A 192 4.55 -11.53 -7.83
N GLY A 193 4.25 -10.74 -8.85
CA GLY A 193 4.21 -11.20 -10.25
C GLY A 193 2.92 -11.91 -10.67
N ASN A 194 1.90 -11.99 -9.80
CA ASN A 194 0.57 -12.56 -10.13
C ASN A 194 -0.29 -11.55 -10.90
N ILE A 195 0.20 -11.08 -12.04
CA ILE A 195 -0.32 -9.90 -12.75
C ILE A 195 -1.76 -10.09 -13.23
N ASN A 196 -2.11 -11.27 -13.76
CA ASN A 196 -3.47 -11.54 -14.24
C ASN A 196 -4.51 -11.48 -13.12
N GLU A 197 -4.21 -12.09 -11.96
CA GLU A 197 -5.10 -12.07 -10.80
C GLU A 197 -5.21 -10.64 -10.22
N ALA A 198 -4.08 -9.91 -10.13
CA ALA A 198 -4.04 -8.52 -9.74
C ALA A 198 -4.93 -7.64 -10.65
N TYR A 199 -4.80 -7.79 -11.98
CA TYR A 199 -5.58 -7.03 -12.96
C TYR A 199 -7.08 -7.28 -12.80
N MET A 200 -7.50 -8.54 -12.71
CA MET A 200 -8.91 -8.92 -12.59
C MET A 200 -9.52 -8.48 -11.26
N GLY A 201 -8.77 -8.63 -10.17
CA GLY A 201 -9.19 -8.16 -8.84
C GLY A 201 -9.29 -6.64 -8.77
N THR A 202 -8.34 -5.92 -9.36
CA THR A 202 -8.34 -4.45 -9.39
C THR A 202 -9.50 -3.89 -10.21
N LYS A 203 -9.95 -4.57 -11.28
CA LYS A 203 -11.17 -4.16 -12.01
C LYS A 203 -12.41 -4.16 -11.11
N LYS A 204 -12.60 -5.23 -10.34
CA LYS A 204 -13.73 -5.33 -9.39
C LYS A 204 -13.62 -4.25 -8.29
N CYS A 205 -12.40 -4.03 -7.81
CA CYS A 205 -12.15 -2.98 -6.83
C CYS A 205 -12.47 -1.58 -7.39
N TYR A 206 -12.14 -1.32 -8.66
CA TYR A 206 -12.47 -0.07 -9.34
C TYR A 206 -13.99 0.14 -9.48
N GLU A 207 -14.74 -0.91 -9.81
CA GLU A 207 -16.22 -0.87 -9.85
C GLU A 207 -16.78 -0.46 -8.49
N LEU A 208 -16.33 -1.09 -7.41
CA LEU A 208 -16.73 -0.76 -6.04
C LEU A 208 -16.31 0.68 -5.64
N ALA A 209 -15.13 1.13 -6.08
CA ALA A 209 -14.67 2.50 -5.84
C ALA A 209 -15.56 3.54 -6.53
N CYS A 210 -16.06 3.22 -7.74
CA CYS A 210 -17.02 4.06 -8.46
C CYS A 210 -18.39 4.10 -7.74
N GLU A 211 -18.91 2.95 -7.31
CA GLU A 211 -20.16 2.85 -6.57
C GLU A 211 -20.12 3.67 -5.27
N ASN A 212 -18.98 3.63 -4.57
CA ASN A 212 -18.77 4.38 -3.33
C ASN A 212 -18.33 5.83 -3.54
N CYS A 213 -18.20 6.32 -4.77
CA CYS A 213 -17.64 7.63 -5.12
C CYS A 213 -16.27 7.91 -4.46
N ASN A 214 -15.47 6.88 -4.26
CA ASN A 214 -14.16 6.97 -3.61
C ASN A 214 -13.06 7.32 -4.61
N ILE A 215 -12.86 8.62 -4.84
CA ILE A 215 -11.90 9.14 -5.82
C ILE A 215 -10.47 8.67 -5.53
N ASN A 216 -10.07 8.60 -4.27
CA ASN A 216 -8.74 8.14 -3.89
C ASN A 216 -8.55 6.66 -4.25
N LEU A 217 -9.50 5.80 -3.91
CA LEU A 217 -9.44 4.39 -4.30
C LEU A 217 -9.50 4.21 -5.82
N MET A 218 -10.32 5.01 -6.54
CA MET A 218 -10.34 5.02 -8.01
C MET A 218 -8.96 5.34 -8.58
N TYR A 219 -8.26 6.35 -8.03
CA TYR A 219 -6.89 6.67 -8.43
C TYR A 219 -5.96 5.47 -8.29
N GLY A 220 -5.93 4.82 -7.12
CA GLY A 220 -5.09 3.64 -6.89
C GLY A 220 -5.41 2.49 -7.86
N CYS A 221 -6.70 2.21 -8.06
CA CYS A 221 -7.13 1.17 -9.00
C CYS A 221 -6.73 1.49 -10.45
N ILE A 222 -6.91 2.72 -10.92
CA ILE A 222 -6.54 3.12 -12.28
C ILE A 222 -5.02 3.01 -12.47
N LEU A 223 -4.24 3.47 -11.49
CA LEU A 223 -2.78 3.34 -11.51
C LEU A 223 -2.35 1.87 -11.61
N LEU A 224 -2.88 1.02 -10.74
CA LEU A 224 -2.53 -0.41 -10.71
C LEU A 224 -2.99 -1.14 -11.98
N LEU A 225 -4.16 -0.81 -12.55
CA LEU A 225 -4.62 -1.33 -13.85
C LEU A 225 -3.69 -0.91 -14.98
N GLY A 226 -3.20 0.33 -14.97
CA GLY A 226 -2.22 0.82 -15.93
C GLY A 226 -0.90 0.03 -15.85
N LEU A 227 -0.40 -0.18 -14.64
CA LEU A 227 0.81 -0.97 -14.38
C LEU A 227 0.63 -2.44 -14.77
N CYS A 228 -0.46 -3.08 -14.38
CA CYS A 228 -0.78 -4.45 -14.80
C CYS A 228 -0.86 -4.58 -16.33
N SER A 229 -1.52 -3.62 -17.01
CA SER A 229 -1.61 -3.62 -18.47
C SER A 229 -0.24 -3.53 -19.14
N LEU A 230 0.66 -2.72 -18.55
CA LEU A 230 2.04 -2.61 -19.03
C LEU A 230 2.77 -3.94 -18.87
N GLU A 231 2.65 -4.60 -17.70
CA GLU A 231 3.25 -5.91 -17.46
C GLU A 231 2.71 -7.00 -18.39
N LEU A 232 1.43 -6.95 -18.73
CA LEU A 232 0.80 -7.85 -19.72
C LEU A 232 1.13 -7.48 -21.18
N SER A 233 2.09 -6.58 -21.41
CA SER A 233 2.50 -6.10 -22.74
C SER A 233 1.38 -5.41 -23.53
N ASN A 234 0.34 -4.92 -22.84
CA ASN A 234 -0.74 -4.14 -23.43
C ASN A 234 -0.52 -2.64 -23.20
N SER A 235 0.56 -2.10 -23.80
CA SER A 235 0.95 -0.68 -23.65
C SER A 235 -0.13 0.30 -24.11
N ASN A 236 -1.01 -0.09 -25.05
CA ASN A 236 -2.10 0.78 -25.49
C ASN A 236 -3.17 0.96 -24.39
N GLU A 237 -3.50 -0.10 -23.68
CA GLU A 237 -4.44 -0.04 -22.57
C GLU A 237 -3.82 0.66 -21.35
N SER A 238 -2.55 0.42 -21.07
CA SER A 238 -1.78 1.13 -20.06
C SER A 238 -1.86 2.65 -20.26
N VAL A 239 -1.61 3.14 -21.48
CA VAL A 239 -1.74 4.56 -21.82
C VAL A 239 -3.14 5.09 -21.58
N LYS A 240 -4.20 4.31 -21.89
CA LYS A 240 -5.58 4.73 -21.61
C LYS A 240 -5.84 4.92 -20.12
N TYR A 241 -5.33 3.99 -19.28
CA TYR A 241 -5.47 4.12 -17.83
C TYR A 241 -4.70 5.32 -17.29
N PHE A 242 -3.43 5.50 -17.66
CA PHE A 242 -2.65 6.66 -17.18
C PHE A 242 -3.24 8.00 -17.64
N LYS A 243 -3.84 8.07 -18.83
CA LYS A 243 -4.59 9.26 -19.26
C LYS A 243 -5.88 9.49 -18.48
N LYS A 244 -6.53 8.44 -17.96
CA LYS A 244 -7.68 8.64 -17.06
C LYS A 244 -7.28 9.32 -15.76
N LEU A 245 -6.03 9.18 -15.30
CA LEU A 245 -5.54 9.88 -14.12
C LEU A 245 -5.48 11.40 -14.33
N GLU A 246 -5.25 11.87 -15.57
CA GLU A 246 -5.29 13.31 -15.89
C GLU A 246 -6.65 13.92 -15.53
N ASN A 247 -7.74 13.16 -15.74
CA ASN A 247 -9.10 13.61 -15.41
C ASN A 247 -9.37 13.60 -13.89
N LEU A 248 -8.65 12.80 -13.11
CA LEU A 248 -8.76 12.77 -11.66
C LEU A 248 -7.85 13.78 -10.95
N ALA A 249 -6.78 14.23 -11.60
CA ALA A 249 -5.80 15.11 -11.02
C ALA A 249 -6.38 16.37 -10.35
N PRO A 250 -7.39 17.07 -10.93
CA PRO A 250 -7.99 18.24 -10.29
C PRO A 250 -8.72 17.97 -8.96
N PHE A 251 -9.07 16.71 -8.70
CA PHE A 251 -9.84 16.31 -7.52
C PHE A 251 -8.95 15.63 -6.44
N MET A 252 -7.66 15.45 -6.74
CA MET A 252 -6.73 14.83 -5.80
C MET A 252 -6.17 15.86 -4.82
N LYS A 253 -5.98 15.43 -3.57
CA LYS A 253 -5.34 16.24 -2.51
C LYS A 253 -3.87 16.52 -2.82
N TYR A 254 -3.20 15.60 -3.51
CA TYR A 254 -1.78 15.66 -3.83
C TYR A 254 -1.58 15.88 -5.34
N ASP A 255 -0.44 16.50 -5.69
CA ASP A 255 -0.03 16.59 -7.09
C ASP A 255 0.38 15.21 -7.61
N ILE A 256 -0.46 14.63 -8.47
CA ILE A 256 -0.21 13.33 -9.11
C ILE A 256 0.45 13.45 -10.49
N ASN A 257 0.76 14.65 -10.96
CA ASN A 257 1.36 14.87 -12.28
C ASN A 257 2.70 14.15 -12.42
N PHE A 258 3.46 14.03 -11.33
CA PHE A 258 4.67 13.21 -11.32
C PHE A 258 4.39 11.77 -11.73
N VAL A 259 3.40 11.12 -11.09
CA VAL A 259 3.05 9.72 -11.35
C VAL A 259 2.54 9.55 -12.79
N ILE A 260 1.71 10.46 -13.27
CA ILE A 260 1.16 10.45 -14.63
C ILE A 260 2.29 10.56 -15.67
N ASN A 261 3.09 11.60 -15.58
CA ASN A 261 4.14 11.88 -16.54
C ASN A 261 5.23 10.79 -16.55
N TYR A 262 5.61 10.28 -15.36
CA TYR A 262 6.58 9.20 -15.28
C TYR A 262 6.08 7.92 -15.98
N ASN A 263 4.86 7.48 -15.67
CA ASN A 263 4.33 6.24 -16.24
C ASN A 263 4.02 6.37 -17.74
N LEU A 264 3.50 7.52 -18.20
CA LEU A 264 3.32 7.79 -19.63
C LEU A 264 4.67 7.84 -20.35
N GLY A 265 5.66 8.54 -19.82
CA GLY A 265 7.00 8.63 -20.38
C GLY A 265 7.69 7.27 -20.48
N ALA A 266 7.67 6.48 -19.42
CA ALA A 266 8.20 5.11 -19.41
C ALA A 266 7.50 4.20 -20.43
N THR A 267 6.15 4.26 -20.50
CA THR A 267 5.37 3.49 -21.47
C THR A 267 5.68 3.91 -22.92
N MET A 268 5.90 5.20 -23.16
CA MET A 268 6.28 5.69 -24.49
C MET A 268 7.68 5.24 -24.89
N LEU A 269 8.63 5.14 -23.95
CA LEU A 269 9.94 4.55 -24.20
C LEU A 269 9.84 3.09 -24.64
N GLU A 270 9.06 2.28 -23.92
CA GLU A 270 8.83 0.86 -24.31
C GLU A 270 8.20 0.74 -25.71
N LYS A 271 7.31 1.67 -26.07
CA LYS A 271 6.71 1.75 -27.42
C LYS A 271 7.67 2.30 -28.49
N LYS A 272 8.89 2.64 -28.13
CA LYS A 272 9.87 3.35 -29.01
C LYS A 272 9.31 4.67 -29.59
N ASN A 273 8.34 5.29 -28.93
CA ASN A 273 7.81 6.61 -29.27
C ASN A 273 8.60 7.70 -28.54
N ILE A 274 9.79 7.98 -29.07
CA ILE A 274 10.80 8.84 -28.44
C ILE A 274 10.30 10.27 -28.21
N GLU A 275 9.59 10.85 -29.17
CA GLU A 275 9.06 12.22 -29.07
C GLU A 275 8.09 12.39 -27.89
N LYS A 276 7.15 11.45 -27.74
CA LYS A 276 6.22 11.49 -26.62
C LYS A 276 6.89 11.13 -25.31
N ALA A 277 7.83 10.20 -25.32
CA ALA A 277 8.60 9.88 -24.11
C ALA A 277 9.35 11.11 -23.62
N LYS A 278 10.01 11.85 -24.52
CA LYS A 278 10.73 13.09 -24.24
C LYS A 278 9.78 14.14 -23.61
N TYR A 279 8.62 14.37 -24.23
CA TYR A 279 7.63 15.33 -23.72
C TYR A 279 7.25 15.07 -22.25
N TYR A 280 6.91 13.82 -21.91
CA TYR A 280 6.49 13.50 -20.54
C TYR A 280 7.65 13.47 -19.56
N LEU A 281 8.83 12.95 -19.94
CA LEU A 281 9.96 12.81 -19.03
C LEU A 281 10.65 14.15 -18.76
N GLU A 282 10.78 15.05 -19.77
CA GLU A 282 11.35 16.38 -19.58
C GLU A 282 10.48 17.24 -18.63
N ALA A 283 9.16 17.05 -18.60
CA ALA A 283 8.29 17.69 -17.62
C ALA A 283 8.66 17.36 -16.16
N LEU A 284 9.41 16.26 -15.94
CA LEU A 284 9.87 15.82 -14.62
C LEU A 284 11.31 16.21 -14.32
N GLU A 285 11.99 16.90 -15.21
CA GLU A 285 13.43 17.22 -15.07
C GLU A 285 13.76 17.98 -13.79
N ALA A 286 12.86 18.83 -13.30
CA ALA A 286 13.02 19.56 -12.04
C ALA A 286 13.17 18.65 -10.81
N ASN A 287 12.68 17.40 -10.85
CA ASN A 287 12.76 16.46 -9.72
C ASN A 287 14.15 15.84 -9.51
N LYS A 288 15.10 16.08 -10.40
CA LYS A 288 16.48 15.54 -10.33
C LYS A 288 17.30 16.05 -9.12
N TYR A 289 16.91 17.15 -8.52
CA TYR A 289 17.72 17.82 -7.48
C TYR A 289 17.67 17.15 -6.10
N ASN A 290 16.75 16.23 -5.84
CA ASN A 290 16.50 15.69 -4.49
C ASN A 290 17.22 14.36 -4.20
N TYR A 291 18.17 13.87 -4.97
CA TYR A 291 18.91 12.60 -4.77
C TYR A 291 18.11 11.50 -4.05
N SER A 292 16.82 11.37 -4.39
CA SER A 292 15.89 10.36 -3.88
C SER A 292 15.77 9.20 -4.85
N LEU A 293 15.21 8.10 -4.41
CA LEU A 293 14.92 6.95 -5.29
C LEU A 293 13.94 7.32 -6.42
N SER A 294 12.95 8.17 -6.14
CA SER A 294 12.04 8.69 -7.17
C SER A 294 12.77 9.55 -8.20
N SER A 295 13.70 10.40 -7.77
CA SER A 295 14.56 11.16 -8.67
C SER A 295 15.41 10.25 -9.53
N PHE A 296 15.98 9.18 -8.96
CA PHE A 296 16.74 8.19 -9.72
C PHE A 296 15.92 7.58 -10.86
N PHE A 297 14.66 7.19 -10.61
CA PHE A 297 13.85 6.60 -11.66
C PHE A 297 13.63 7.55 -12.84
N VAL A 298 13.42 8.83 -12.59
CA VAL A 298 13.29 9.85 -13.66
C VAL A 298 14.61 10.03 -14.41
N VAL A 299 15.71 10.23 -13.68
CA VAL A 299 17.06 10.43 -14.24
C VAL A 299 17.50 9.23 -15.08
N HIS A 300 17.21 8.01 -14.61
CA HIS A 300 17.45 6.78 -15.34
C HIS A 300 16.72 6.76 -16.70
N LYS A 301 15.42 7.09 -16.71
CA LYS A 301 14.64 7.12 -17.96
C LYS A 301 15.12 8.23 -18.91
N LEU A 302 15.48 9.40 -18.39
CA LEU A 302 16.07 10.48 -19.19
C LEU A 302 17.46 10.10 -19.72
N GLY A 303 18.31 9.47 -18.90
CA GLY A 303 19.60 8.96 -19.31
C GLY A 303 19.49 7.94 -20.45
N TYR A 304 18.54 6.98 -20.32
CA TYR A 304 18.25 6.00 -21.36
C TYR A 304 17.74 6.69 -22.65
N LEU A 305 16.76 7.61 -22.52
CA LEU A 305 16.20 8.38 -23.64
C LEU A 305 17.28 9.11 -24.43
N TYR A 306 18.13 9.87 -23.75
CA TYR A 306 19.18 10.65 -24.43
C TYR A 306 20.33 9.78 -24.97
N THR A 307 20.55 8.60 -24.38
CA THR A 307 21.45 7.58 -24.95
C THR A 307 20.90 7.05 -26.29
N GLU A 308 19.59 6.77 -26.38
CA GLU A 308 18.95 6.37 -27.63
C GLU A 308 19.00 7.48 -28.70
N LEU A 309 18.79 8.73 -28.29
CA LEU A 309 18.85 9.88 -29.18
C LEU A 309 20.28 10.25 -29.61
N LYS A 310 21.32 9.67 -28.99
CA LYS A 310 22.74 10.06 -29.18
C LYS A 310 23.01 11.53 -28.87
N GLU A 311 22.24 12.12 -27.95
CA GLU A 311 22.50 13.47 -27.41
C GLU A 311 23.57 13.38 -26.31
N TYR A 312 24.84 13.36 -26.71
CA TYR A 312 25.99 13.03 -25.86
C TYR A 312 26.12 13.90 -24.61
N GLU A 313 25.88 15.17 -24.68
CA GLU A 313 26.01 16.08 -23.52
C GLU A 313 24.95 15.75 -22.45
N LYS A 314 23.67 15.63 -22.84
CA LYS A 314 22.58 15.32 -21.93
C LYS A 314 22.70 13.89 -21.39
N ALA A 315 23.02 12.93 -22.27
CA ALA A 315 23.22 11.55 -21.83
C ALA A 315 24.30 11.44 -20.76
N ASN A 316 25.48 12.04 -21.01
CA ASN A 316 26.61 12.07 -20.05
C ASN A 316 26.22 12.79 -18.75
N TYR A 317 25.41 13.86 -18.79
CA TYR A 317 24.92 14.53 -17.59
C TYR A 317 24.14 13.58 -16.69
N TYR A 318 23.18 12.84 -17.24
CA TYR A 318 22.36 11.90 -16.46
C TYR A 318 23.14 10.65 -16.01
N ILE A 319 24.06 10.15 -16.83
CA ILE A 319 24.96 9.04 -16.46
C ILE A 319 25.83 9.43 -15.26
N ASN A 320 26.40 10.65 -15.27
CA ASN A 320 27.20 11.17 -14.16
C ASN A 320 26.35 11.32 -12.89
N TRP A 321 25.11 11.80 -13.02
CA TRP A 321 24.19 11.87 -11.89
C TRP A 321 23.91 10.48 -11.28
N ILE A 322 23.70 9.45 -12.11
CA ILE A 322 23.52 8.06 -11.64
C ILE A 322 24.76 7.59 -10.87
N ASN A 323 25.98 7.89 -11.36
CA ASN A 323 27.22 7.53 -10.68
C ASN A 323 27.37 8.23 -9.32
N GLU A 324 27.04 9.51 -9.26
CA GLU A 324 27.04 10.27 -8.00
C GLU A 324 26.03 9.72 -7.00
N PHE A 325 24.80 9.41 -7.46
CA PHE A 325 23.79 8.80 -6.63
C PHE A 325 24.24 7.42 -6.13
N ALA A 326 24.86 6.61 -6.99
CA ALA A 326 25.41 5.29 -6.64
C ALA A 326 26.44 5.37 -5.52
N SER A 327 27.29 6.42 -5.50
CA SER A 327 28.32 6.58 -4.46
C SER A 327 27.76 6.82 -3.05
N LYS A 328 26.49 7.19 -2.95
CA LYS A 328 25.76 7.48 -1.69
C LYS A 328 24.91 6.32 -1.20
N GLN A 329 24.89 5.20 -1.93
CA GLN A 329 24.06 4.02 -1.62
C GLN A 329 24.89 2.90 -0.96
N ASP A 330 24.18 1.93 -0.36
CA ASP A 330 24.79 0.70 0.10
C ASP A 330 25.45 -0.09 -1.05
N SER A 331 26.32 -1.04 -0.72
CA SER A 331 27.13 -1.76 -1.71
C SER A 331 26.31 -2.50 -2.77
N LYS A 332 25.15 -3.05 -2.40
CA LYS A 332 24.29 -3.82 -3.32
C LYS A 332 23.60 -2.93 -4.33
N ILE A 333 23.00 -1.84 -3.86
CA ILE A 333 22.36 -0.82 -4.72
C ILE A 333 23.43 -0.11 -5.57
N SER A 334 24.51 0.31 -4.96
CA SER A 334 25.64 0.98 -5.65
C SER A 334 26.16 0.16 -6.83
N ASN A 335 26.35 -1.15 -6.65
CA ASN A 335 26.82 -2.05 -7.71
C ASN A 335 25.85 -2.08 -8.89
N LEU A 336 24.53 -2.24 -8.63
CA LEU A 336 23.50 -2.24 -9.67
C LEU A 336 23.50 -0.89 -10.44
N LEU A 337 23.53 0.23 -9.73
CA LEU A 337 23.53 1.56 -10.36
C LEU A 337 24.77 1.81 -11.21
N LYS A 338 25.96 1.34 -10.80
CA LYS A 338 27.17 1.38 -11.58
C LYS A 338 27.06 0.57 -12.88
N LYS A 339 26.48 -0.64 -12.80
CA LYS A 339 26.22 -1.45 -13.99
C LYS A 339 25.27 -0.77 -14.97
N ILE A 340 24.24 -0.10 -14.46
CA ILE A 340 23.33 0.73 -15.28
C ILE A 340 24.09 1.86 -15.96
N SER A 341 24.92 2.64 -15.25
CA SER A 341 25.66 3.74 -15.83
C SER A 341 26.71 3.29 -16.84
N ASP A 342 27.38 2.15 -16.57
CA ASP A 342 28.36 1.55 -17.48
C ASP A 342 27.69 1.09 -18.78
N SER A 343 26.54 0.38 -18.69
CA SER A 343 25.81 -0.07 -19.87
C SER A 343 25.34 1.11 -20.74
N LEU A 344 24.82 2.18 -20.14
CA LEU A 344 24.43 3.39 -20.85
C LEU A 344 25.64 4.07 -21.51
N THR A 345 26.78 4.10 -20.82
CA THR A 345 28.02 4.69 -21.36
C THR A 345 28.54 3.94 -22.59
N ILE A 346 28.53 2.59 -22.52
CA ILE A 346 28.94 1.74 -23.64
C ILE A 346 27.96 1.91 -24.82
N LYS A 347 26.67 1.85 -24.56
CA LYS A 347 25.60 2.05 -25.56
C LYS A 347 25.69 3.43 -26.23
N LEU A 348 26.06 4.46 -25.49
CA LEU A 348 26.24 5.82 -26.02
C LEU A 348 27.44 5.92 -26.95
N LYS A 349 28.60 5.36 -26.56
CA LYS A 349 29.90 5.59 -27.21
C LYS A 349 30.22 4.59 -28.32
N GLU A 350 29.74 3.35 -28.23
CA GLU A 350 30.11 2.28 -29.13
C GLU A 350 29.02 1.99 -30.16
N PRO A 351 29.26 2.06 -31.47
CA PRO A 351 28.29 1.72 -32.51
C PRO A 351 27.84 0.27 -32.43
N ASN A 352 28.77 -0.64 -32.05
CA ASN A 352 28.53 -2.08 -31.96
C ASN A 352 28.42 -2.55 -30.50
N TYR A 353 27.79 -1.74 -29.62
CA TYR A 353 27.68 -1.98 -28.17
C TYR A 353 27.13 -3.36 -27.83
N LEU A 354 26.22 -3.92 -28.63
CA LEU A 354 25.67 -5.26 -28.44
C LEU A 354 26.72 -6.38 -28.50
N CYS A 355 27.85 -6.16 -29.23
CA CYS A 355 28.98 -7.08 -29.30
C CYS A 355 30.00 -6.87 -28.16
N ASN A 356 29.87 -5.80 -27.38
CA ASN A 356 30.75 -5.52 -26.25
C ASN A 356 30.44 -6.48 -25.08
N LYS A 357 31.45 -7.27 -24.69
CA LYS A 357 31.30 -8.28 -23.64
C LYS A 357 30.86 -7.68 -22.30
N LYS A 358 31.42 -6.53 -21.92
CA LYS A 358 31.04 -5.85 -20.67
C LYS A 358 29.60 -5.39 -20.71
N TYR A 359 29.11 -4.84 -21.83
CA TYR A 359 27.69 -4.46 -21.99
C TYR A 359 26.78 -5.67 -21.79
N GLN A 360 27.11 -6.79 -22.42
CA GLN A 360 26.33 -8.03 -22.29
C GLN A 360 26.27 -8.53 -20.84
N GLU A 361 27.41 -8.58 -20.15
CA GLU A 361 27.51 -8.96 -18.74
C GLU A 361 26.71 -8.00 -17.82
N ASP A 362 26.79 -6.69 -18.09
CA ASP A 362 26.09 -5.66 -17.33
C ASP A 362 24.57 -5.75 -17.51
N ILE A 363 24.05 -5.97 -18.72
CA ILE A 363 22.61 -6.14 -18.97
C ILE A 363 22.07 -7.42 -18.31
N GLU A 364 22.81 -8.54 -18.39
CA GLU A 364 22.42 -9.77 -17.67
C GLU A 364 22.36 -9.54 -16.15
N PHE A 365 23.38 -8.86 -15.60
CA PHE A 365 23.41 -8.55 -14.16
C PHE A 365 22.25 -7.66 -13.74
N ILE A 366 21.98 -6.59 -14.50
CA ILE A 366 20.88 -5.66 -14.24
C ILE A 366 19.54 -6.43 -14.25
N PHE A 367 19.29 -7.25 -15.26
CA PHE A 367 18.05 -8.00 -15.35
C PHE A 367 17.87 -8.98 -14.18
N GLN A 368 18.92 -9.71 -13.80
CA GLN A 368 18.84 -10.70 -12.71
C GLN A 368 18.65 -10.08 -11.32
N ASN A 369 19.17 -8.88 -11.08
CA ASN A 369 19.22 -8.29 -9.74
C ASN A 369 18.22 -7.15 -9.50
N SER A 370 17.68 -6.51 -10.54
CA SER A 370 16.87 -5.31 -10.39
C SER A 370 15.51 -5.57 -9.73
N GLN A 371 14.88 -6.73 -9.92
CA GLN A 371 13.61 -7.07 -9.29
C GLN A 371 13.72 -7.09 -7.75
N SER A 372 14.82 -7.63 -7.20
CA SER A 372 15.03 -7.72 -5.76
C SER A 372 15.38 -6.40 -5.09
N ILE A 373 15.79 -5.39 -5.86
CA ILE A 373 16.23 -4.07 -5.38
C ILE A 373 15.16 -3.01 -5.60
N PHE A 374 14.53 -3.00 -6.78
CA PHE A 374 13.55 -1.97 -7.17
C PHE A 374 12.13 -2.54 -7.33
N SER A 375 11.84 -3.16 -8.47
CA SER A 375 10.53 -3.76 -8.77
C SER A 375 10.60 -4.64 -10.00
N HIS A 376 9.53 -5.44 -10.20
CA HIS A 376 9.35 -6.24 -11.41
C HIS A 376 9.34 -5.37 -12.69
N GLY A 377 8.63 -4.23 -12.69
CA GLY A 377 8.57 -3.32 -13.83
C GLY A 377 9.94 -2.73 -14.22
N PHE A 378 10.85 -2.52 -13.25
CA PHE A 378 12.20 -2.08 -13.56
C PHE A 378 13.01 -3.20 -14.24
N GLN A 379 12.87 -4.44 -13.79
CA GLN A 379 13.47 -5.61 -14.45
C GLN A 379 12.97 -5.74 -15.90
N LYS A 380 11.66 -5.63 -16.09
CA LYS A 380 11.03 -5.74 -17.41
C LYS A 380 11.53 -4.70 -18.40
N PHE A 381 11.83 -3.50 -17.94
CA PHE A 381 12.36 -2.42 -18.79
C PHE A 381 13.62 -2.84 -19.53
N TYR A 382 14.48 -3.67 -18.92
CA TYR A 382 15.71 -4.18 -19.53
C TYR A 382 15.53 -5.48 -20.33
N LEU A 383 14.31 -5.99 -20.44
CA LEU A 383 14.08 -7.24 -21.16
C LEU A 383 14.43 -7.13 -22.64
N ALA A 384 14.05 -6.01 -23.29
CA ALA A 384 14.34 -5.80 -24.71
C ALA A 384 15.86 -5.76 -24.98
N ASP A 385 16.62 -5.07 -24.13
CA ASP A 385 18.09 -5.05 -24.24
C ASP A 385 18.69 -6.47 -24.01
N LEU A 386 18.15 -7.24 -23.06
CA LEU A 386 18.61 -8.60 -22.80
C LEU A 386 18.27 -9.56 -23.96
N GLU A 387 17.10 -9.41 -24.56
CA GLU A 387 16.69 -10.18 -25.75
C GLU A 387 17.67 -9.95 -26.92
N GLU A 388 18.01 -8.70 -27.20
CA GLU A 388 18.99 -8.34 -28.23
C GLU A 388 20.37 -8.96 -27.94
N VAL A 389 20.82 -8.94 -26.68
CA VAL A 389 22.07 -9.59 -26.24
C VAL A 389 22.01 -11.09 -26.47
N TYR A 390 20.95 -11.77 -26.06
CA TYR A 390 20.85 -13.23 -26.21
C TYR A 390 20.68 -13.68 -27.66
N LEU A 391 20.00 -12.89 -28.51
CA LEU A 391 19.89 -13.15 -29.93
C LEU A 391 21.28 -13.09 -30.61
N ILE A 392 22.10 -12.09 -30.31
CA ILE A 392 23.47 -11.97 -30.86
C ILE A 392 24.36 -13.11 -30.37
N GLN A 393 24.23 -13.48 -29.10
CA GLN A 393 24.97 -14.61 -28.51
C GLN A 393 24.47 -15.98 -28.96
N ARG A 394 23.33 -16.04 -29.71
CA ARG A 394 22.62 -17.28 -30.08
C ARG A 394 22.18 -18.13 -28.87
N ARG A 395 21.88 -17.48 -27.75
CA ARG A 395 21.44 -18.12 -26.50
C ARG A 395 19.92 -18.29 -26.49
N TYR A 396 19.38 -18.99 -27.46
CA TYR A 396 17.92 -19.17 -27.63
C TYR A 396 17.26 -19.98 -26.52
N LYS A 397 18.04 -20.85 -25.85
CA LYS A 397 17.53 -21.65 -24.72
C LYS A 397 17.22 -20.78 -23.51
N GLU A 398 18.12 -19.87 -23.18
CA GLU A 398 17.96 -18.93 -22.06
C GLU A 398 16.81 -17.96 -22.36
N LEU A 399 16.71 -17.48 -23.60
CA LEU A 399 15.61 -16.65 -24.03
C LEU A 399 14.26 -17.37 -23.88
N TYR A 400 14.17 -18.64 -24.30
CA TYR A 400 12.97 -19.45 -24.10
C TYR A 400 12.59 -19.58 -22.61
N TYR A 401 13.55 -19.77 -21.71
CA TYR A 401 13.27 -19.89 -20.28
C TYR A 401 12.76 -18.59 -19.65
N ILE A 402 13.24 -17.44 -20.10
CA ILE A 402 12.72 -16.14 -19.67
C ILE A 402 11.23 -16.02 -19.99
N TYR A 403 10.82 -16.42 -21.21
CA TYR A 403 9.42 -16.33 -21.62
C TYR A 403 8.53 -17.41 -20.99
N LYS A 404 9.06 -18.60 -20.76
CA LYS A 404 8.30 -19.70 -20.14
C LYS A 404 7.97 -19.45 -18.67
N ASN A 405 8.82 -18.72 -17.96
CA ASN A 405 8.68 -18.45 -16.52
C ASN A 405 7.97 -17.10 -16.23
N ARG A 406 7.43 -16.50 -17.24
CA ARG A 406 6.56 -15.32 -17.21
C ARG A 406 5.11 -15.70 -17.38
#